data_98b39ce297862ae947f5cff5b8b88513
#
_entry.id   98b39ce297862ae947f5cff5b8b88513
#
_cell.length_a   1.000
_cell.length_b   1.000
_cell.length_c   1.000
_cell.angle_alpha   90.00
_cell.angle_beta   90.00
_cell.angle_gamma   90.00
#
_symmetry.space_group_name_H-M   'P 1'
#
loop_
_entity.id
_entity.type
_entity.pdbx_description
1 polymer ?
#
loop_
_entity_poly.entity_id
_entity_poly.type
_entity_poly.pdbx_seq_one_letter_code
_entity_poly.pdbx_strand_id
1 'polypeptide(L)'
;MVWLCSVCAAERINQEGRILGPQLVVTNSTLFNTPQADAIVSSMQVFPVTSAWNEDISRLPVLPNSDAMIAQIMGDLASTRRTLRAFQEMNFVLAPNSQAPVPINFVDYPDESDPSPYPIPTNMPIETWPTGTGNLTLEQWQQDINNTGGDRHSIIVQPGSGFIWETWQAQLISTQWQASNGAKFDLNSNTLRPAGWTSGDAAGLPMFPALPRYDECERGMVEHACRIVVYRSRKEYLYPANHWASSTPATQTNVPAMGQRLRLKSSFVIPTGWSIEEKAILLGLKKYGALVADNGNFFSISVTPDDRWPANAFSHLSSVGITNFEVVKSTGPNEGPRSPGAPSANAGVDQIVSVGVPVNLNGLVSYTGIQPNVRWKLYAGPGTVNFGDATQTNSSAVFNTPGTYTLLLSADDGVHAVAYDAVKVTAKQGLSVQIACSGTIVNLSWTGGAPPFVVERSQGSPGNWIPIMTNATYSAQLFMTNSAGFFRIRN
;
A
#
# COMPACT_ATOMS: atom_id res chain seq x y z
N MET A 1 34.53 24.48 -0.74
CA MET A 1 33.91 23.19 -1.07
C MET A 1 32.61 23.14 -0.30
N VAL A 2 31.50 23.49 -0.97
CA VAL A 2 30.17 23.50 -0.31
C VAL A 2 29.67 22.07 -0.33
N TRP A 3 29.57 21.46 0.83
CA TRP A 3 28.87 20.19 1.01
C TRP A 3 27.38 20.49 0.87
N LEU A 4 26.80 20.14 -0.29
CA LEU A 4 25.36 19.98 -0.40
C LEU A 4 24.98 18.79 0.47
N CYS A 5 24.48 19.07 1.67
CA CYS A 5 23.77 18.08 2.48
C CYS A 5 22.50 17.74 1.67
N SER A 6 22.51 16.64 0.95
CA SER A 6 21.31 16.06 0.37
C SER A 6 20.40 15.71 1.56
N VAL A 7 19.38 16.51 1.81
CA VAL A 7 18.30 16.12 2.70
C VAL A 7 17.69 14.89 2.06
N CYS A 8 18.01 13.71 2.59
CA CYS A 8 17.33 12.48 2.16
C CYS A 8 15.86 12.70 2.48
N ALA A 9 15.02 12.75 1.46
CA ALA A 9 13.56 12.81 1.68
C ALA A 9 13.17 11.56 2.47
N ALA A 10 12.35 11.74 3.50
CA ALA A 10 11.85 10.61 4.29
C ALA A 10 11.22 9.56 3.36
N GLU A 11 11.49 8.29 3.62
CA GLU A 11 10.93 7.20 2.84
C GLU A 11 9.40 7.23 2.94
N ARG A 12 8.71 7.07 1.80
CA ARG A 12 7.24 6.94 1.78
C ARG A 12 6.88 5.52 2.18
N ILE A 13 6.25 5.37 3.32
CA ILE A 13 5.91 4.07 3.92
C ILE A 13 4.41 4.03 4.18
N ASN A 14 3.74 2.98 3.69
CA ASN A 14 2.30 2.81 3.89
C ASN A 14 1.97 2.19 5.26
N GLN A 15 0.68 1.99 5.55
CA GLN A 15 0.16 1.42 6.80
C GLN A 15 0.61 -0.03 7.08
N GLU A 16 1.12 -0.74 6.07
CA GLU A 16 1.70 -2.09 6.21
C GLU A 16 3.23 -2.06 6.46
N GLY A 17 3.81 -0.88 6.48
CA GLY A 17 5.26 -0.73 6.54
C GLY A 17 5.94 -1.06 5.21
N ARG A 18 5.21 -1.02 4.10
CA ARG A 18 5.76 -1.16 2.75
C ARG A 18 6.33 0.16 2.27
N ILE A 19 7.60 0.14 1.86
CA ILE A 19 8.26 1.30 1.25
C ILE A 19 7.75 1.44 -0.18
N LEU A 20 7.10 2.57 -0.47
CA LEU A 20 6.46 2.83 -1.76
C LEU A 20 7.45 3.30 -2.83
N GLY A 21 8.62 3.81 -2.43
CA GLY A 21 9.54 4.48 -3.32
C GLY A 21 9.00 5.81 -3.86
N PRO A 22 9.62 6.40 -4.90
CA PRO A 22 9.10 7.59 -5.55
C PRO A 22 7.79 7.26 -6.28
N GLN A 23 6.83 8.19 -6.21
CA GLN A 23 5.60 8.02 -6.98
C GLN A 23 5.90 8.10 -8.48
N LEU A 24 5.42 7.09 -9.22
CA LEU A 24 5.61 7.04 -10.66
C LEU A 24 4.67 8.01 -11.37
N VAL A 25 5.17 8.60 -12.45
CA VAL A 25 4.45 9.61 -13.23
C VAL A 25 3.67 8.95 -14.36
N VAL A 26 2.41 9.33 -14.51
CA VAL A 26 1.57 8.98 -15.65
C VAL A 26 1.82 10.01 -16.76
N THR A 27 2.35 9.58 -17.89
CA THR A 27 2.60 10.44 -19.05
C THR A 27 1.52 10.33 -20.12
N ASN A 28 0.89 9.17 -20.25
CA ASN A 28 -0.23 8.90 -21.13
C ASN A 28 -1.30 8.13 -20.36
N SER A 29 -2.56 8.25 -20.78
CA SER A 29 -3.65 7.48 -20.16
C SER A 29 -3.38 5.99 -20.25
N THR A 30 -3.38 5.30 -19.09
CA THR A 30 -2.96 3.91 -18.93
C THR A 30 -4.10 3.10 -18.34
N LEU A 31 -4.51 2.04 -19.01
CA LEU A 31 -5.57 1.15 -18.54
C LEU A 31 -5.10 0.28 -17.37
N PHE A 32 -6.02 -0.04 -16.51
CA PHE A 32 -5.88 -0.79 -15.25
C PHE A 32 -5.22 -2.16 -15.38
N ASN A 33 -5.43 -2.87 -16.48
CA ASN A 33 -4.99 -4.26 -16.71
C ASN A 33 -3.59 -4.35 -17.35
N THR A 34 -2.66 -3.50 -16.94
CA THR A 34 -1.30 -3.45 -17.48
C THR A 34 -0.25 -3.44 -16.37
N PRO A 35 0.94 -4.05 -16.60
CA PRO A 35 2.05 -3.97 -15.64
C PRO A 35 2.48 -2.53 -15.32
N GLN A 36 2.30 -1.61 -16.27
CA GLN A 36 2.58 -0.18 -16.05
C GLN A 36 1.60 0.41 -15.04
N ALA A 37 0.29 0.11 -15.16
CA ALA A 37 -0.70 0.57 -14.20
C ALA A 37 -0.42 0.00 -12.80
N ASP A 38 -0.08 -1.30 -12.71
CA ASP A 38 0.27 -1.96 -11.45
C ASP A 38 1.45 -1.25 -10.75
N ALA A 39 2.53 -0.97 -11.51
CA ALA A 39 3.69 -0.29 -10.96
C ALA A 39 3.33 1.11 -10.43
N ILE A 40 2.51 1.87 -11.17
CA ILE A 40 2.07 3.21 -10.78
C ILE A 40 1.21 3.13 -9.52
N VAL A 41 0.17 2.30 -9.51
CA VAL A 41 -0.75 2.18 -8.36
C VAL A 41 -0.02 1.63 -7.13
N SER A 42 0.88 0.66 -7.29
CA SER A 42 1.73 0.16 -6.20
C SER A 42 2.62 1.24 -5.57
N SER A 43 3.00 2.28 -6.33
CA SER A 43 3.78 3.41 -5.81
C SER A 43 2.93 4.48 -5.14
N MET A 44 1.59 4.40 -5.20
CA MET A 44 0.69 5.37 -4.58
C MET A 44 0.48 5.08 -3.08
N GLN A 45 0.34 6.14 -2.30
CA GLN A 45 -0.36 6.10 -1.03
C GLN A 45 -1.82 6.47 -1.31
N VAL A 46 -2.69 5.46 -1.34
CA VAL A 46 -4.13 5.68 -1.56
C VAL A 46 -4.74 6.05 -0.21
N PHE A 47 -5.13 7.30 -0.05
CA PHE A 47 -5.52 7.94 1.19
C PHE A 47 -4.41 7.99 2.26
N PRO A 48 -4.49 8.91 3.24
CA PRO A 48 -3.59 8.91 4.39
C PRO A 48 -3.60 7.58 5.14
N VAL A 49 -2.50 7.22 5.78
CA VAL A 49 -2.43 6.00 6.62
C VAL A 49 -3.47 5.99 7.75
N THR A 50 -3.97 7.17 8.12
CA THR A 50 -5.03 7.35 9.12
C THR A 50 -6.44 7.17 8.57
N SER A 51 -6.60 6.99 7.25
CA SER A 51 -7.92 6.85 6.62
C SER A 51 -8.68 5.63 7.15
N ALA A 52 -10.01 5.71 7.15
CA ALA A 52 -10.85 4.56 7.44
C ALA A 52 -10.61 3.38 6.48
N TRP A 53 -10.19 3.65 5.25
CA TRP A 53 -9.83 2.61 4.29
C TRP A 53 -8.57 1.83 4.69
N ASN A 54 -7.62 2.50 5.36
CA ASN A 54 -6.32 1.97 5.76
C ASN A 54 -6.26 1.55 7.23
N GLU A 55 -7.39 1.63 7.95
CA GLU A 55 -7.48 1.33 9.37
C GLU A 55 -7.43 -0.18 9.64
N ASP A 56 -6.45 -0.63 10.41
CA ASP A 56 -6.41 -1.99 10.94
C ASP A 56 -7.51 -2.19 11.99
N ILE A 57 -8.56 -2.90 11.59
CA ILE A 57 -9.72 -3.19 12.45
C ILE A 57 -9.62 -4.54 13.15
N SER A 58 -8.51 -5.25 13.04
CA SER A 58 -8.35 -6.60 13.60
C SER A 58 -8.55 -6.64 15.11
N ARG A 59 -8.30 -5.52 15.79
CA ARG A 59 -8.43 -5.37 17.25
C ARG A 59 -9.72 -4.67 17.70
N LEU A 60 -10.53 -4.15 16.76
CA LEU A 60 -11.75 -3.45 17.13
C LEU A 60 -12.79 -4.40 17.74
N PRO A 61 -13.57 -3.93 18.74
CA PRO A 61 -14.58 -4.74 19.38
C PRO A 61 -15.73 -5.06 18.43
N VAL A 62 -16.25 -6.26 18.55
CA VAL A 62 -17.46 -6.71 17.87
C VAL A 62 -18.68 -5.99 18.47
N LEU A 63 -19.63 -5.57 17.63
CA LEU A 63 -20.86 -4.95 18.11
C LEU A 63 -21.72 -5.96 18.91
N PRO A 64 -22.40 -5.53 19.98
CA PRO A 64 -23.27 -6.42 20.76
C PRO A 64 -24.37 -7.11 19.95
N ASN A 65 -24.87 -6.46 18.87
CA ASN A 65 -25.88 -7.01 17.98
C ASN A 65 -25.29 -7.56 16.67
N SER A 66 -23.99 -7.83 16.62
CA SER A 66 -23.31 -8.35 15.42
C SER A 66 -23.98 -9.61 14.88
N ASP A 67 -24.23 -10.61 15.73
CA ASP A 67 -24.83 -11.87 15.29
C ASP A 67 -26.27 -11.66 14.74
N ALA A 68 -27.04 -10.77 15.34
CA ALA A 68 -28.37 -10.44 14.87
C ALA A 68 -28.32 -9.70 13.51
N MET A 69 -27.31 -8.84 13.31
CA MET A 69 -27.12 -8.13 12.02
C MET A 69 -26.64 -9.11 10.94
N ILE A 70 -25.71 -10.00 11.25
CA ILE A 70 -25.28 -11.07 10.31
C ILE A 70 -26.46 -11.99 9.94
N ALA A 71 -27.28 -12.37 10.92
CA ALA A 71 -28.47 -13.17 10.66
C ALA A 71 -29.49 -12.42 9.77
N GLN A 72 -29.62 -11.10 9.95
CA GLN A 72 -30.47 -10.25 9.10
C GLN A 72 -29.96 -10.18 7.66
N ILE A 73 -28.65 -9.89 7.45
CA ILE A 73 -28.01 -9.86 6.13
C ILE A 73 -28.22 -11.20 5.41
N MET A 74 -28.01 -12.30 6.13
CA MET A 74 -28.19 -13.66 5.61
C MET A 74 -29.66 -13.94 5.29
N GLY A 75 -30.60 -13.51 6.16
CA GLY A 75 -32.03 -13.71 6.01
C GLY A 75 -32.64 -12.98 4.83
N ASP A 76 -32.09 -11.80 4.50
CA ASP A 76 -32.55 -10.95 3.38
C ASP A 76 -32.19 -11.55 2.01
N LEU A 77 -31.21 -12.43 1.96
CA LEU A 77 -30.72 -13.05 0.71
C LEU A 77 -31.30 -14.45 0.48
N ALA A 78 -31.55 -14.79 -0.77
CA ALA A 78 -31.84 -16.16 -1.18
C ALA A 78 -30.73 -17.12 -0.70
N SER A 79 -31.07 -18.35 -0.36
CA SER A 79 -30.13 -19.34 0.19
C SER A 79 -28.86 -19.57 -0.66
N THR A 80 -29.01 -19.48 -2.00
CA THR A 80 -27.91 -19.62 -2.96
C THR A 80 -26.97 -18.40 -3.05
N ARG A 81 -27.30 -17.30 -2.35
CA ARG A 81 -26.56 -16.02 -2.37
C ARG A 81 -25.96 -15.65 -1.01
N ARG A 82 -25.94 -16.56 -0.05
CA ARG A 82 -25.49 -16.35 1.33
C ARG A 82 -24.00 -16.60 1.53
N THR A 83 -23.21 -16.39 0.48
CA THR A 83 -21.75 -16.57 0.48
C THR A 83 -21.10 -15.39 -0.20
N LEU A 84 -19.82 -15.17 0.11
CA LEU A 84 -19.04 -14.11 -0.50
C LEU A 84 -18.90 -14.32 -2.01
N ARG A 85 -19.14 -13.26 -2.78
CA ARG A 85 -18.88 -13.23 -4.22
C ARG A 85 -17.85 -12.14 -4.52
N ALA A 86 -16.98 -12.40 -5.49
CA ALA A 86 -16.10 -11.41 -6.07
C ALA A 86 -16.52 -11.20 -7.52
N PHE A 87 -16.95 -9.98 -7.84
CA PHE A 87 -17.34 -9.62 -9.20
C PHE A 87 -16.21 -8.81 -9.85
N GLN A 88 -15.75 -9.28 -11.01
CA GLN A 88 -14.72 -8.62 -11.83
C GLN A 88 -15.43 -7.59 -12.73
N GLU A 89 -15.77 -6.46 -12.16
CA GLU A 89 -16.63 -5.48 -12.82
C GLU A 89 -16.07 -4.04 -12.82
N MET A 90 -15.40 -3.62 -11.73
CA MET A 90 -14.96 -2.24 -11.53
C MET A 90 -13.56 -2.01 -12.09
N ASN A 91 -13.48 -1.32 -13.18
CA ASN A 91 -12.26 -0.93 -13.87
C ASN A 91 -11.88 0.53 -13.61
N PHE A 92 -10.67 0.94 -14.02
CA PHE A 92 -10.22 2.32 -13.91
C PHE A 92 -9.22 2.67 -15.03
N VAL A 93 -8.97 3.96 -15.20
CA VAL A 93 -7.89 4.48 -16.04
C VAL A 93 -7.03 5.45 -15.25
N LEU A 94 -5.70 5.34 -15.41
CA LEU A 94 -4.76 6.32 -14.90
C LEU A 94 -4.60 7.43 -15.94
N ALA A 95 -4.91 8.67 -15.57
CA ALA A 95 -4.79 9.82 -16.43
C ALA A 95 -3.60 10.70 -16.01
N PRO A 96 -2.84 11.28 -16.99
CA PRO A 96 -1.79 12.25 -16.68
C PRO A 96 -2.40 13.55 -16.12
N ASN A 97 -1.61 14.30 -15.34
CA ASN A 97 -2.07 15.62 -14.87
C ASN A 97 -2.35 16.61 -15.99
N SER A 98 -1.75 16.38 -17.16
CA SER A 98 -1.98 17.16 -18.39
C SER A 98 -3.21 16.74 -19.19
N GLN A 99 -3.99 15.73 -18.70
CA GLN A 99 -5.23 15.33 -19.35
C GLN A 99 -6.17 16.52 -19.47
N ALA A 100 -6.54 16.85 -20.71
CA ALA A 100 -7.47 17.94 -20.95
C ALA A 100 -8.83 17.64 -20.31
N PRO A 101 -9.42 18.60 -19.60
CA PRO A 101 -10.74 18.42 -18.99
C PRO A 101 -11.81 18.39 -20.08
N VAL A 102 -12.78 17.49 -19.92
CA VAL A 102 -13.91 17.26 -20.84
C VAL A 102 -15.21 17.56 -20.12
N PRO A 103 -16.12 18.35 -20.69
CA PRO A 103 -17.44 18.56 -20.12
C PRO A 103 -18.24 17.26 -19.98
N ILE A 104 -18.92 17.11 -18.85
CA ILE A 104 -19.84 16.02 -18.58
C ILE A 104 -21.13 16.60 -17.99
N ASN A 105 -22.28 16.09 -18.43
CA ASN A 105 -23.58 16.50 -17.95
C ASN A 105 -24.12 15.49 -16.94
N PHE A 106 -24.55 15.95 -15.76
CA PHE A 106 -25.18 15.11 -14.74
C PHE A 106 -26.70 15.29 -14.80
N VAL A 107 -27.43 14.18 -14.97
CA VAL A 107 -28.85 14.22 -15.32
C VAL A 107 -29.80 13.91 -14.16
N ASP A 108 -29.39 13.07 -13.20
CA ASP A 108 -30.26 12.64 -12.10
C ASP A 108 -29.92 13.32 -10.76
N TYR A 109 -28.62 13.50 -10.48
CA TYR A 109 -28.14 14.06 -9.21
C TYR A 109 -27.14 15.22 -9.44
N PRO A 110 -27.51 16.25 -10.25
CA PRO A 110 -26.58 17.36 -10.51
C PRO A 110 -26.21 18.14 -9.23
N ASP A 111 -27.15 18.26 -8.27
CA ASP A 111 -26.95 18.99 -7.02
C ASP A 111 -26.08 18.21 -6.00
N GLU A 112 -25.87 16.92 -6.22
CA GLU A 112 -25.02 16.03 -5.43
C GLU A 112 -23.73 15.65 -6.15
N SER A 113 -23.46 16.29 -7.30
CA SER A 113 -22.29 16.01 -8.13
C SER A 113 -21.22 17.09 -7.96
N ASP A 114 -19.96 16.68 -7.98
CA ASP A 114 -18.85 17.63 -8.08
C ASP A 114 -18.84 18.26 -9.47
N PRO A 115 -18.50 19.56 -9.59
CA PRO A 115 -18.70 20.29 -10.83
C PRO A 115 -17.87 19.77 -12.01
N SER A 116 -18.49 19.70 -13.19
CA SER A 116 -17.84 19.55 -14.49
C SER A 116 -16.87 20.72 -14.76
N PRO A 117 -15.75 20.55 -15.54
CA PRO A 117 -15.40 19.37 -16.35
C PRO A 117 -14.52 18.34 -15.61
N TYR A 118 -14.46 17.10 -16.12
CA TYR A 118 -13.64 16.01 -15.62
C TYR A 118 -12.48 15.68 -16.58
N PRO A 119 -11.33 15.12 -16.09
CA PRO A 119 -10.19 14.78 -16.94
C PRO A 119 -10.41 13.43 -17.64
N ILE A 120 -11.40 13.34 -18.52
CA ILE A 120 -11.84 12.11 -19.19
C ILE A 120 -10.92 11.81 -20.38
N PRO A 121 -10.09 10.74 -20.34
CA PRO A 121 -9.32 10.30 -21.50
C PRO A 121 -10.22 9.52 -22.48
N THR A 122 -9.81 9.49 -23.76
CA THR A 122 -10.59 8.77 -24.80
C THR A 122 -10.73 7.27 -24.54
N ASN A 123 -9.78 6.68 -23.80
CA ASN A 123 -9.81 5.29 -23.43
C ASN A 123 -10.36 5.04 -21.99
N MET A 124 -11.22 5.94 -21.48
CA MET A 124 -11.90 5.74 -20.20
C MET A 124 -12.77 4.47 -20.24
N PRO A 125 -12.47 3.44 -19.44
CA PRO A 125 -13.27 2.24 -19.42
C PRO A 125 -14.57 2.47 -18.64
N ILE A 126 -15.61 1.77 -19.06
CA ILE A 126 -16.88 1.69 -18.36
C ILE A 126 -16.99 0.30 -17.73
N GLU A 127 -17.59 0.22 -16.57
CA GLU A 127 -17.83 -1.00 -15.80
C GLU A 127 -18.06 -2.23 -16.70
N THR A 128 -17.56 -3.39 -16.25
CA THR A 128 -17.56 -4.68 -16.93
C THR A 128 -16.70 -4.79 -18.21
N TRP A 129 -16.18 -3.68 -18.77
CA TRP A 129 -15.25 -3.78 -19.88
C TRP A 129 -13.86 -4.27 -19.41
N PRO A 130 -13.17 -5.16 -20.14
CA PRO A 130 -13.59 -5.82 -21.40
C PRO A 130 -14.36 -7.13 -21.21
N THR A 131 -14.48 -7.66 -20.00
CA THR A 131 -14.91 -9.05 -19.73
C THR A 131 -16.41 -9.29 -19.94
N GLY A 132 -17.25 -8.30 -19.71
CA GLY A 132 -18.71 -8.41 -19.79
C GLY A 132 -19.34 -7.84 -21.08
N THR A 133 -18.53 -7.46 -22.06
CA THR A 133 -18.99 -6.65 -23.21
C THR A 133 -19.12 -7.41 -24.53
N GLY A 134 -18.86 -8.72 -24.50
CA GLY A 134 -18.82 -9.53 -25.72
C GLY A 134 -17.70 -9.06 -26.67
N ASN A 135 -18.05 -8.78 -27.93
CA ASN A 135 -17.10 -8.32 -28.95
C ASN A 135 -17.12 -6.80 -29.18
N LEU A 136 -17.72 -6.04 -28.27
CA LEU A 136 -17.80 -4.58 -28.41
C LEU A 136 -16.42 -3.95 -28.18
N THR A 137 -16.08 -2.97 -29.03
CA THR A 137 -14.92 -2.11 -28.76
C THR A 137 -15.20 -1.22 -27.55
N LEU A 138 -14.15 -0.65 -26.95
CA LEU A 138 -14.32 0.28 -25.83
C LEU A 138 -15.21 1.47 -26.21
N GLU A 139 -15.01 2.07 -27.38
CA GLU A 139 -15.84 3.17 -27.88
C GLU A 139 -17.32 2.77 -28.02
N GLN A 140 -17.59 1.59 -28.60
CA GLN A 140 -18.96 1.06 -28.70
C GLN A 140 -19.59 0.84 -27.33
N TRP A 141 -18.79 0.38 -26.35
CA TRP A 141 -19.24 0.20 -24.99
C TRP A 141 -19.48 1.54 -24.27
N GLN A 142 -18.62 2.54 -24.49
CA GLN A 142 -18.83 3.90 -23.99
C GLN A 142 -20.16 4.50 -24.51
N GLN A 143 -20.50 4.24 -25.77
CA GLN A 143 -21.74 4.72 -26.40
C GLN A 143 -22.97 3.92 -26.01
N ASP A 144 -22.82 2.76 -25.38
CA ASP A 144 -23.93 1.82 -25.09
C ASP A 144 -24.78 1.50 -26.32
N ILE A 145 -24.13 1.16 -27.44
CA ILE A 145 -24.79 0.99 -28.74
C ILE A 145 -25.91 -0.07 -28.74
N ASN A 146 -25.87 -1.02 -27.82
CA ASN A 146 -26.86 -2.07 -27.63
C ASN A 146 -27.96 -1.70 -26.63
N ASN A 147 -27.91 -0.50 -26.04
CA ASN A 147 -28.79 -0.04 -24.98
C ASN A 147 -28.86 -1.07 -23.82
N THR A 148 -27.69 -1.54 -23.39
CA THR A 148 -27.57 -2.55 -22.34
C THR A 148 -27.95 -1.96 -20.97
N GLY A 149 -27.68 -0.66 -20.77
CA GLY A 149 -27.91 0.04 -19.50
C GLY A 149 -27.04 -0.52 -18.37
N GLY A 150 -27.59 -0.54 -17.15
CA GLY A 150 -26.88 -0.97 -15.94
C GLY A 150 -26.19 0.19 -15.22
N ASP A 151 -25.33 -0.14 -14.26
CA ASP A 151 -24.73 0.88 -13.39
C ASP A 151 -23.60 1.66 -14.09
N ARG A 152 -22.94 1.04 -15.07
CA ARG A 152 -22.01 1.72 -15.99
C ARG A 152 -21.05 2.70 -15.31
N HIS A 153 -20.44 2.27 -14.22
CA HIS A 153 -19.48 3.09 -13.49
C HIS A 153 -18.25 3.40 -14.34
N SER A 154 -17.66 4.59 -14.13
CA SER A 154 -16.33 4.90 -14.63
C SER A 154 -15.46 5.48 -13.52
N ILE A 155 -14.17 5.18 -13.56
CA ILE A 155 -13.19 5.62 -12.56
C ILE A 155 -11.96 6.17 -13.27
N ILE A 156 -11.64 7.43 -13.00
CA ILE A 156 -10.44 8.11 -13.49
C ILE A 156 -9.55 8.45 -12.31
N VAL A 157 -8.30 8.04 -12.36
CA VAL A 157 -7.30 8.30 -11.31
C VAL A 157 -6.20 9.18 -11.87
N GLN A 158 -5.90 10.28 -11.22
CA GLN A 158 -4.72 11.12 -11.50
C GLN A 158 -3.71 11.01 -10.35
N PRO A 159 -2.75 10.07 -10.42
CA PRO A 159 -1.80 9.83 -9.33
C PRO A 159 -0.99 11.07 -8.96
N GLY A 160 -0.60 11.88 -9.95
CA GLY A 160 0.23 13.05 -9.73
C GLY A 160 -0.47 14.21 -9.02
N SER A 161 -1.80 14.35 -9.17
CA SER A 161 -2.61 15.33 -8.42
C SER A 161 -3.20 14.75 -7.14
N GLY A 162 -3.26 13.41 -7.03
CA GLY A 162 -3.91 12.72 -5.93
C GLY A 162 -5.43 12.78 -5.96
N PHE A 163 -6.05 13.03 -7.11
CA PHE A 163 -7.50 13.04 -7.25
C PHE A 163 -8.02 11.85 -8.03
N ILE A 164 -9.24 11.42 -7.68
CA ILE A 164 -10.04 10.50 -8.48
C ILE A 164 -11.38 11.16 -8.84
N TRP A 165 -11.90 10.78 -10.00
CA TRP A 165 -13.22 11.14 -10.47
C TRP A 165 -13.97 9.86 -10.81
N GLU A 166 -15.18 9.74 -10.30
CA GLU A 166 -16.03 8.57 -10.46
C GLU A 166 -17.40 9.01 -10.94
N THR A 167 -18.04 8.18 -11.76
CA THR A 167 -19.38 8.46 -12.26
C THR A 167 -20.26 7.21 -12.17
N TRP A 168 -21.56 7.42 -12.12
CA TRP A 168 -22.59 6.40 -12.25
C TRP A 168 -23.41 6.64 -13.52
N GLN A 169 -23.73 5.56 -14.26
CA GLN A 169 -24.43 5.55 -15.54
C GLN A 169 -23.74 6.44 -16.61
N ALA A 170 -22.41 6.32 -16.72
CA ALA A 170 -21.66 7.06 -17.72
C ALA A 170 -21.95 6.57 -19.15
N GLN A 171 -22.22 7.51 -20.05
CA GLN A 171 -22.47 7.24 -21.46
C GLN A 171 -21.90 8.35 -22.34
N LEU A 172 -21.32 7.98 -23.48
CA LEU A 172 -20.91 8.91 -24.52
C LEU A 172 -22.01 9.02 -25.58
N ILE A 173 -22.80 10.09 -25.54
CA ILE A 173 -23.89 10.34 -26.48
C ILE A 173 -23.36 11.27 -27.58
N SER A 174 -23.17 10.74 -28.78
CA SER A 174 -22.48 11.41 -29.88
C SER A 174 -21.06 11.83 -29.49
N THR A 175 -20.86 13.06 -29.04
CA THR A 175 -19.56 13.62 -28.63
C THR A 175 -19.57 14.17 -27.19
N GLN A 176 -20.69 13.98 -26.47
CA GLN A 176 -20.88 14.54 -25.14
C GLN A 176 -21.01 13.44 -24.09
N TRP A 177 -20.26 13.57 -23.01
CA TRP A 177 -20.42 12.69 -21.86
C TRP A 177 -21.62 13.09 -21.03
N GLN A 178 -22.37 12.09 -20.62
CA GLN A 178 -23.47 12.20 -19.69
C GLN A 178 -23.31 11.12 -18.61
N ALA A 179 -23.75 11.43 -17.38
CA ALA A 179 -23.83 10.46 -16.28
C ALA A 179 -24.99 10.83 -15.36
N SER A 180 -25.46 9.90 -14.53
CA SER A 180 -26.44 10.21 -13.49
C SER A 180 -25.86 11.13 -12.44
N ASN A 181 -24.65 10.84 -11.96
CA ASN A 181 -23.88 11.69 -11.05
C ASN A 181 -22.38 11.62 -11.32
N GLY A 182 -21.64 12.52 -10.64
CA GLY A 182 -20.19 12.52 -10.63
C GLY A 182 -19.62 12.90 -9.28
N ALA A 183 -18.57 12.21 -8.86
CA ALA A 183 -17.91 12.41 -7.59
C ALA A 183 -16.41 12.62 -7.78
N LYS A 184 -15.84 13.58 -7.04
CA LYS A 184 -14.41 13.83 -6.98
C LYS A 184 -13.91 13.60 -5.56
N PHE A 185 -12.84 12.83 -5.40
CA PHE A 185 -12.23 12.59 -4.09
C PHE A 185 -10.74 12.95 -4.11
N ASP A 186 -10.27 13.52 -2.99
CA ASP A 186 -8.86 13.82 -2.75
C ASP A 186 -8.23 12.64 -1.98
N LEU A 187 -7.36 11.92 -2.64
CA LEU A 187 -6.63 10.77 -2.06
C LEU A 187 -5.58 11.17 -1.02
N ASN A 188 -5.28 12.48 -0.88
CA ASN A 188 -4.33 12.98 0.11
C ASN A 188 -5.01 13.42 1.42
N SER A 189 -6.34 13.31 1.51
CA SER A 189 -7.13 13.85 2.61
C SER A 189 -8.17 12.85 3.13
N ASN A 190 -8.52 12.96 4.42
CA ASN A 190 -9.66 12.27 5.02
C ASN A 190 -10.96 13.10 4.93
N THR A 191 -10.94 14.23 4.23
CA THR A 191 -12.11 15.10 4.05
C THR A 191 -13.18 14.37 3.24
N LEU A 192 -14.39 14.30 3.80
CA LEU A 192 -15.54 13.73 3.11
C LEU A 192 -16.17 14.77 2.18
N ARG A 193 -16.87 14.30 1.15
CA ARG A 193 -17.80 15.10 0.35
C ARG A 193 -18.95 15.57 1.23
N PRO A 194 -19.76 16.56 0.78
CA PRO A 194 -20.89 17.06 1.56
C PRO A 194 -21.82 15.95 2.06
N ALA A 195 -22.30 16.08 3.28
CA ALA A 195 -23.24 15.13 3.88
C ALA A 195 -24.53 15.03 3.06
N GLY A 196 -24.98 13.82 2.79
CA GLY A 196 -26.16 13.54 1.97
C GLY A 196 -25.88 13.48 0.46
N TRP A 197 -24.65 13.75 0.00
CA TRP A 197 -24.30 13.61 -1.41
C TRP A 197 -23.99 12.15 -1.76
N THR A 198 -24.64 11.62 -2.79
CA THR A 198 -24.32 10.29 -3.35
C THR A 198 -22.99 10.33 -4.14
N SER A 199 -22.48 9.16 -4.49
CA SER A 199 -21.34 9.00 -5.40
C SER A 199 -21.67 7.93 -6.45
N GLY A 200 -20.67 7.32 -7.08
CA GLY A 200 -20.85 6.08 -7.81
C GLY A 200 -21.37 4.95 -6.91
N ASP A 201 -21.01 4.95 -5.63
CA ASP A 201 -21.57 4.07 -4.61
C ASP A 201 -22.72 4.75 -3.83
N ALA A 202 -23.76 4.00 -3.54
CA ALA A 202 -24.95 4.50 -2.82
C ALA A 202 -24.65 5.04 -1.41
N ALA A 203 -23.53 4.66 -0.82
CA ALA A 203 -23.05 5.16 0.48
C ALA A 203 -22.34 6.53 0.40
N GLY A 204 -22.17 7.12 -0.80
CA GLY A 204 -21.34 8.31 -1.01
C GLY A 204 -19.84 8.05 -0.85
N LEU A 205 -19.43 6.79 -0.88
CA LEU A 205 -18.04 6.34 -0.77
C LEU A 205 -17.31 6.37 -2.12
N PRO A 206 -15.96 6.49 -2.14
CA PRO A 206 -15.19 6.26 -3.33
C PRO A 206 -15.06 4.76 -3.63
N MET A 207 -15.08 4.38 -4.90
CA MET A 207 -14.96 2.99 -5.35
C MET A 207 -13.49 2.57 -5.51
N PHE A 208 -12.64 3.38 -6.15
CA PHE A 208 -11.25 3.03 -6.45
C PHE A 208 -10.45 2.52 -5.24
N PRO A 209 -10.50 3.18 -4.06
CA PRO A 209 -9.73 2.73 -2.90
C PRO A 209 -10.19 1.38 -2.32
N ALA A 210 -11.34 0.90 -2.73
CA ALA A 210 -11.99 -0.29 -2.21
C ALA A 210 -11.77 -1.54 -3.06
N LEU A 211 -11.14 -1.39 -4.24
CA LEU A 211 -11.03 -2.47 -5.22
C LEU A 211 -9.81 -3.34 -4.98
N PRO A 212 -9.95 -4.64 -4.68
CA PRO A 212 -8.86 -5.59 -4.83
C PRO A 212 -8.31 -5.57 -6.25
N ARG A 213 -7.00 -5.39 -6.39
CA ARG A 213 -6.30 -5.25 -7.66
C ARG A 213 -5.28 -6.36 -7.86
N TYR A 214 -4.87 -6.57 -9.11
CA TYR A 214 -3.90 -7.60 -9.48
C TYR A 214 -2.57 -7.44 -8.72
N ASP A 215 -2.03 -6.22 -8.68
CA ASP A 215 -0.76 -5.92 -8.00
C ASP A 215 -0.77 -6.25 -6.49
N GLU A 216 -1.90 -6.08 -5.81
CA GLU A 216 -2.04 -6.39 -4.38
C GLU A 216 -2.13 -7.89 -4.14
N CYS A 217 -2.90 -8.59 -4.95
CA CYS A 217 -3.02 -10.03 -4.85
C CYS A 217 -1.68 -10.73 -5.11
N GLU A 218 -0.90 -10.27 -6.10
CA GLU A 218 0.45 -10.75 -6.36
C GLU A 218 1.41 -10.50 -5.17
N ARG A 219 1.20 -9.44 -4.41
CA ARG A 219 1.94 -9.17 -3.16
C ARG A 219 1.46 -10.01 -1.98
N GLY A 220 0.33 -10.69 -2.10
CA GLY A 220 -0.21 -11.63 -1.12
C GLY A 220 -1.17 -11.03 -0.09
N MET A 221 -1.53 -9.74 -0.18
CA MET A 221 -2.55 -9.13 0.68
C MET A 221 -3.15 -7.88 0.04
N VAL A 222 -4.48 -7.75 0.13
CA VAL A 222 -5.19 -6.50 -0.11
C VAL A 222 -4.95 -5.58 1.08
N GLU A 223 -4.29 -4.45 0.86
CA GLU A 223 -3.76 -3.56 1.89
C GLU A 223 -4.75 -2.45 2.30
N HIS A 224 -6.05 -2.67 2.14
CA HIS A 224 -7.12 -1.70 2.45
C HIS A 224 -8.47 -2.39 2.69
N ALA A 225 -9.46 -1.65 3.19
CA ALA A 225 -10.84 -2.14 3.28
C ALA A 225 -11.47 -2.30 1.89
N CYS A 226 -12.28 -3.33 1.71
CA CYS A 226 -13.09 -3.51 0.52
C CYS A 226 -14.43 -2.74 0.62
N ARG A 227 -15.10 -2.51 -0.50
CA ARG A 227 -16.54 -2.26 -0.54
C ARG A 227 -17.29 -3.58 -0.46
N ILE A 228 -18.45 -3.59 0.20
CA ILE A 228 -19.31 -4.78 0.20
C ILE A 228 -20.76 -4.39 -0.02
N VAL A 229 -21.42 -5.18 -0.88
CA VAL A 229 -22.82 -5.04 -1.18
C VAL A 229 -23.65 -5.94 -0.25
N VAL A 230 -24.76 -5.43 0.24
CA VAL A 230 -25.76 -6.18 1.03
C VAL A 230 -27.12 -6.03 0.38
N TYR A 231 -28.08 -6.90 0.70
CA TYR A 231 -29.42 -6.82 0.07
C TYR A 231 -30.13 -5.51 0.36
N ARG A 232 -30.03 -5.02 1.60
CA ARG A 232 -30.61 -3.74 2.03
C ARG A 232 -29.83 -3.13 3.19
N SER A 233 -29.89 -1.81 3.27
CA SER A 233 -29.39 -1.03 4.39
C SER A 233 -30.55 -0.32 5.10
N ARG A 234 -30.34 0.23 6.29
CA ARG A 234 -31.28 1.14 6.96
C ARG A 234 -31.01 2.60 6.57
N LYS A 235 -31.99 3.48 6.79
CA LYS A 235 -31.90 4.92 6.49
C LYS A 235 -30.96 5.64 7.48
N GLU A 236 -29.69 5.28 7.42
CA GLU A 236 -28.61 5.81 8.24
C GLU A 236 -27.28 5.54 7.54
N TYR A 237 -26.27 6.35 7.82
CA TYR A 237 -24.89 6.10 7.41
C TYR A 237 -23.93 6.29 8.58
N LEU A 238 -22.83 5.59 8.53
CA LEU A 238 -21.72 5.64 9.49
C LEU A 238 -20.44 6.06 8.77
N TYR A 239 -19.62 6.87 9.43
CA TYR A 239 -18.32 7.26 8.89
C TYR A 239 -17.53 6.03 8.40
N PRO A 240 -16.90 6.08 7.20
CA PRO A 240 -16.69 7.23 6.33
C PRO A 240 -17.81 7.48 5.28
N ALA A 241 -18.91 6.75 5.29
CA ALA A 241 -20.04 7.03 4.41
C ALA A 241 -20.69 8.38 4.77
N ASN A 242 -21.29 9.03 3.79
CA ASN A 242 -21.98 10.31 3.95
C ASN A 242 -23.36 10.36 3.31
N HIS A 243 -23.83 9.21 2.77
CA HIS A 243 -25.15 9.08 2.14
C HIS A 243 -25.79 7.72 2.51
N TRP A 244 -27.12 7.66 2.40
CA TRP A 244 -27.91 6.42 2.49
C TRP A 244 -28.83 6.27 1.29
N ALA A 245 -29.07 5.04 0.87
CA ALA A 245 -29.98 4.71 -0.23
C ALA A 245 -31.00 3.65 0.22
N SER A 246 -31.88 4.01 1.17
CA SER A 246 -32.87 3.06 1.70
C SER A 246 -34.07 3.75 2.30
N SER A 247 -35.21 3.08 2.24
CA SER A 247 -36.42 3.43 2.96
C SER A 247 -36.61 2.68 4.28
N THR A 248 -35.74 1.70 4.59
CA THR A 248 -35.79 0.94 5.84
C THR A 248 -35.54 1.87 7.05
N PRO A 249 -36.44 1.91 8.03
CA PRO A 249 -36.28 2.82 9.18
C PRO A 249 -34.95 2.65 9.91
N ALA A 250 -34.33 3.76 10.34
CA ALA A 250 -33.09 3.75 11.14
C ALA A 250 -33.23 2.97 12.46
N THR A 251 -34.43 2.85 12.99
CA THR A 251 -34.75 2.08 14.21
C THR A 251 -34.57 0.57 14.05
N GLN A 252 -34.48 0.06 12.81
CA GLN A 252 -34.19 -1.37 12.55
C GLN A 252 -32.66 -1.61 12.64
N THR A 253 -32.13 -1.56 13.86
CA THR A 253 -30.68 -1.59 14.13
C THR A 253 -29.97 -2.89 13.73
N ASN A 254 -30.71 -3.96 13.46
CA ASN A 254 -30.15 -5.22 12.92
C ASN A 254 -30.00 -5.20 11.38
N VAL A 255 -30.58 -4.22 10.70
CA VAL A 255 -30.26 -3.94 9.28
C VAL A 255 -29.03 -3.07 9.25
N PRO A 256 -27.97 -3.39 8.48
CA PRO A 256 -26.75 -2.58 8.46
C PRO A 256 -27.00 -1.17 7.92
N ALA A 257 -26.24 -0.19 8.39
CA ALA A 257 -26.18 1.14 7.80
C ALA A 257 -25.19 1.16 6.63
N MET A 258 -25.28 2.16 5.73
CA MET A 258 -24.18 2.47 4.83
C MET A 258 -22.93 2.85 5.63
N GLY A 259 -21.74 2.42 5.19
CA GLY A 259 -20.50 2.58 5.97
C GLY A 259 -20.35 1.61 7.15
N GLN A 260 -21.31 0.72 7.41
CA GLN A 260 -21.17 -0.31 8.44
C GLN A 260 -19.95 -1.19 8.15
N ARG A 261 -19.12 -1.42 9.17
CA ARG A 261 -17.88 -2.17 9.03
C ARG A 261 -18.08 -3.65 9.31
N LEU A 262 -17.84 -4.49 8.32
CA LEU A 262 -17.80 -5.95 8.45
C LEU A 262 -16.35 -6.43 8.43
N ARG A 263 -16.07 -7.49 9.19
CA ARG A 263 -14.75 -8.14 9.24
C ARG A 263 -14.91 -9.65 9.12
N LEU A 264 -14.04 -10.30 8.34
CA LEU A 264 -13.93 -11.76 8.37
C LEU A 264 -13.37 -12.19 9.74
N LYS A 265 -14.06 -13.09 10.41
CA LYS A 265 -13.68 -13.55 11.76
C LYS A 265 -12.25 -14.06 11.80
N SER A 266 -11.52 -13.73 12.86
CA SER A 266 -10.14 -14.23 13.08
C SER A 266 -10.08 -15.76 13.12
N SER A 267 -11.14 -16.41 13.62
CA SER A 267 -11.28 -17.86 13.70
C SER A 267 -11.46 -18.58 12.35
N PHE A 268 -11.80 -17.85 11.28
CA PHE A 268 -11.85 -18.45 9.94
C PHE A 268 -10.45 -18.84 9.49
N VAL A 269 -10.21 -20.13 9.28
CA VAL A 269 -8.92 -20.63 8.78
C VAL A 269 -8.93 -20.59 7.26
N ILE A 270 -8.04 -19.80 6.68
CA ILE A 270 -7.88 -19.73 5.22
C ILE A 270 -7.15 -21.00 4.77
N PRO A 271 -7.75 -21.85 3.90
CA PRO A 271 -7.12 -23.08 3.47
C PRO A 271 -5.83 -22.85 2.67
N THR A 272 -4.80 -23.63 2.93
CA THR A 272 -3.48 -23.48 2.30
C THR A 272 -3.50 -23.72 0.78
N GLY A 273 -4.44 -24.58 0.30
CA GLY A 273 -4.58 -24.89 -1.12
C GLY A 273 -5.34 -23.87 -1.96
N TRP A 274 -5.86 -22.78 -1.35
CA TRP A 274 -6.55 -21.73 -2.09
C TRP A 274 -5.57 -20.87 -2.86
N SER A 275 -6.08 -20.14 -3.87
CA SER A 275 -5.28 -19.26 -4.71
C SER A 275 -4.59 -18.14 -3.90
N ILE A 276 -3.59 -17.50 -4.47
CA ILE A 276 -2.94 -16.34 -3.84
C ILE A 276 -3.93 -15.16 -3.75
N GLU A 277 -4.78 -15.00 -4.75
CA GLU A 277 -5.78 -13.96 -4.85
C GLU A 277 -6.84 -14.09 -3.75
N GLU A 278 -7.37 -15.29 -3.56
CA GLU A 278 -8.32 -15.58 -2.46
C GLU A 278 -7.71 -15.31 -1.10
N LYS A 279 -6.47 -15.77 -0.89
CA LYS A 279 -5.74 -15.53 0.36
C LYS A 279 -5.51 -14.03 0.60
N ALA A 280 -5.10 -13.29 -0.45
CA ALA A 280 -4.85 -11.87 -0.35
C ALA A 280 -6.12 -11.09 0.06
N ILE A 281 -7.26 -11.39 -0.58
CA ILE A 281 -8.56 -10.80 -0.26
C ILE A 281 -8.98 -11.15 1.17
N LEU A 282 -8.89 -12.41 1.56
CA LEU A 282 -9.32 -12.86 2.88
C LEU A 282 -8.44 -12.33 4.01
N LEU A 283 -7.14 -12.14 3.77
CA LEU A 283 -6.24 -11.45 4.71
C LEU A 283 -6.62 -9.98 4.85
N GLY A 284 -6.91 -9.28 3.75
CA GLY A 284 -7.42 -7.93 3.76
C GLY A 284 -8.75 -7.81 4.53
N LEU A 285 -9.69 -8.73 4.27
CA LEU A 285 -10.98 -8.77 4.98
C LEU A 285 -10.84 -9.07 6.48
N LYS A 286 -9.81 -9.78 6.92
CA LYS A 286 -9.51 -9.97 8.34
C LYS A 286 -8.91 -8.73 8.99
N LYS A 287 -8.07 -8.00 8.28
CA LYS A 287 -7.33 -6.87 8.83
C LYS A 287 -8.06 -5.55 8.66
N TYR A 288 -8.53 -5.29 7.45
CA TYR A 288 -9.20 -4.04 7.07
C TYR A 288 -10.71 -4.18 6.95
N GLY A 289 -11.21 -5.41 6.73
CA GLY A 289 -12.64 -5.68 6.57
C GLY A 289 -13.22 -5.08 5.31
N ALA A 290 -14.53 -4.81 5.37
CA ALA A 290 -15.27 -4.18 4.30
C ALA A 290 -16.28 -3.17 4.83
N LEU A 291 -16.57 -2.13 4.04
CA LEU A 291 -17.59 -1.12 4.30
C LEU A 291 -18.84 -1.42 3.47
N VAL A 292 -20.00 -1.41 4.08
CA VAL A 292 -21.28 -1.49 3.35
C VAL A 292 -21.39 -0.26 2.47
N ALA A 293 -21.35 -0.46 1.17
CA ALA A 293 -21.25 0.60 0.18
C ALA A 293 -22.50 0.73 -0.69
N ASP A 294 -23.22 -0.39 -0.89
CA ASP A 294 -24.37 -0.41 -1.75
C ASP A 294 -25.38 -1.51 -1.37
N ASN A 295 -26.58 -1.45 -1.97
CA ASN A 295 -27.62 -2.46 -1.88
C ASN A 295 -27.69 -3.28 -3.17
N GLY A 296 -27.82 -4.60 -3.04
CA GLY A 296 -27.91 -5.49 -4.21
C GLY A 296 -28.23 -6.93 -3.84
N ASN A 297 -28.39 -7.76 -4.84
CA ASN A 297 -28.89 -9.11 -4.68
C ASN A 297 -27.85 -10.15 -4.22
N PHE A 298 -26.64 -9.74 -3.87
CA PHE A 298 -25.54 -10.61 -3.47
C PHE A 298 -24.82 -10.06 -2.24
N PHE A 299 -24.12 -10.92 -1.52
CA PHE A 299 -23.11 -10.53 -0.57
C PHE A 299 -21.76 -10.54 -1.31
N SER A 300 -21.38 -9.38 -1.82
CA SER A 300 -20.30 -9.31 -2.81
C SER A 300 -19.34 -8.15 -2.59
N ILE A 301 -18.12 -8.37 -3.03
CA ILE A 301 -17.09 -7.35 -3.25
C ILE A 301 -16.87 -7.16 -4.74
N SER A 302 -16.47 -5.96 -5.15
CA SER A 302 -16.06 -5.68 -6.52
C SER A 302 -14.54 -5.78 -6.62
N VAL A 303 -14.06 -6.42 -7.68
CA VAL A 303 -12.65 -6.65 -8.00
C VAL A 303 -12.37 -6.03 -9.35
N THR A 304 -11.19 -5.50 -9.54
CA THR A 304 -10.74 -4.99 -10.85
C THR A 304 -10.61 -6.17 -11.83
N PRO A 305 -11.28 -6.13 -13.00
CA PRO A 305 -11.10 -7.17 -14.02
C PRO A 305 -9.67 -7.16 -14.53
N ASP A 306 -9.12 -8.34 -14.81
CA ASP A 306 -7.78 -8.48 -15.37
C ASP A 306 -7.64 -9.81 -16.11
N ASP A 307 -7.12 -9.76 -17.35
CA ASP A 307 -6.93 -10.96 -18.16
C ASP A 307 -5.82 -11.89 -17.62
N ARG A 308 -5.01 -11.37 -16.70
CA ARG A 308 -3.94 -12.13 -16.02
C ARG A 308 -4.46 -12.98 -14.85
N TRP A 309 -5.69 -12.75 -14.39
CA TRP A 309 -6.28 -13.61 -13.36
C TRP A 309 -6.33 -15.07 -13.83
N PRO A 310 -5.82 -16.02 -13.03
CA PRO A 310 -6.07 -17.42 -13.30
C PRO A 310 -7.57 -17.73 -13.40
N ALA A 311 -7.95 -18.67 -14.20
CA ALA A 311 -9.38 -19.02 -14.42
C ALA A 311 -10.15 -19.36 -13.13
N ASN A 312 -9.44 -19.78 -12.08
CA ASN A 312 -10.00 -20.14 -10.79
C ASN A 312 -9.61 -19.18 -9.65
N ALA A 313 -9.16 -17.95 -9.99
CA ALA A 313 -8.62 -16.98 -9.05
C ALA A 313 -9.51 -16.73 -7.80
N PHE A 314 -10.84 -16.80 -7.97
CA PHE A 314 -11.83 -16.48 -6.92
C PHE A 314 -12.86 -17.60 -6.69
N SER A 315 -12.61 -18.81 -7.16
CA SER A 315 -13.62 -19.88 -7.22
C SER A 315 -14.11 -20.33 -5.84
N HIS A 316 -13.21 -20.36 -4.84
CA HIS A 316 -13.54 -20.83 -3.49
C HIS A 316 -14.14 -19.73 -2.59
N LEU A 317 -14.11 -18.45 -2.98
CA LEU A 317 -14.77 -17.39 -2.17
C LEU A 317 -16.26 -17.68 -2.00
N SER A 318 -16.88 -18.36 -2.97
CA SER A 318 -18.26 -18.81 -2.89
C SER A 318 -18.54 -19.86 -1.80
N SER A 319 -17.50 -20.38 -1.12
CA SER A 319 -17.64 -21.25 0.06
C SER A 319 -17.52 -20.49 1.39
N VAL A 320 -17.15 -19.20 1.35
CA VAL A 320 -17.09 -18.35 2.55
C VAL A 320 -18.49 -17.83 2.87
N GLY A 321 -19.15 -18.47 3.84
CA GLY A 321 -20.51 -18.07 4.25
C GLY A 321 -20.53 -16.72 4.99
N ILE A 322 -21.65 -16.01 4.90
CA ILE A 322 -21.88 -14.74 5.64
C ILE A 322 -21.66 -14.92 7.13
N THR A 323 -21.95 -16.09 7.68
CA THR A 323 -21.73 -16.44 9.11
C THR A 323 -20.28 -16.41 9.55
N ASN A 324 -19.33 -16.43 8.61
CA ASN A 324 -17.90 -16.24 8.90
C ASN A 324 -17.51 -14.76 9.08
N PHE A 325 -18.45 -13.85 8.89
CA PHE A 325 -18.24 -12.43 9.15
C PHE A 325 -18.82 -12.00 10.48
N GLU A 326 -18.35 -10.88 10.97
CA GLU A 326 -18.83 -10.19 12.16
C GLU A 326 -18.88 -8.69 11.89
N VAL A 327 -19.69 -7.97 12.64
CA VAL A 327 -19.81 -6.53 12.54
C VAL A 327 -19.05 -5.89 13.70
N VAL A 328 -18.09 -5.03 13.37
CA VAL A 328 -17.26 -4.36 14.37
C VAL A 328 -17.72 -2.92 14.59
N LYS A 329 -17.36 -2.38 15.76
CA LYS A 329 -17.61 -0.98 16.08
C LYS A 329 -16.79 -0.11 15.09
N SER A 330 -17.48 0.70 14.28
CA SER A 330 -16.82 1.69 13.42
C SER A 330 -16.25 2.84 14.26
N THR A 331 -15.12 3.39 13.83
CA THR A 331 -14.49 4.58 14.41
C THR A 331 -14.93 5.82 13.64
N GLY A 332 -15.13 6.93 14.34
CA GLY A 332 -15.55 8.21 13.76
C GLY A 332 -14.39 9.03 13.17
N PRO A 333 -14.68 10.24 12.70
CA PRO A 333 -13.68 11.12 12.06
C PRO A 333 -12.58 11.61 13.01
N ASN A 334 -12.78 11.50 14.33
CA ASN A 334 -11.82 11.90 15.36
C ASN A 334 -11.49 10.74 16.33
N GLU A 335 -11.68 9.49 15.89
CA GLU A 335 -11.46 8.28 16.68
C GLU A 335 -10.43 7.37 15.99
N GLY A 336 -9.91 6.41 16.75
CA GLY A 336 -8.94 5.44 16.24
C GLY A 336 -7.73 6.13 15.59
N PRO A 337 -7.32 5.77 14.38
CA PRO A 337 -6.15 6.36 13.71
C PRO A 337 -6.24 7.88 13.49
N ARG A 338 -7.43 8.47 13.60
CA ARG A 338 -7.70 9.91 13.40
C ARG A 338 -7.75 10.69 14.72
N SER A 339 -7.62 10.00 15.85
CA SER A 339 -7.56 10.65 17.16
C SER A 339 -6.21 11.35 17.38
N PRO A 340 -6.12 12.36 18.28
CA PRO A 340 -4.85 12.97 18.65
C PRO A 340 -3.94 12.00 19.40
N GLY A 341 -2.62 12.18 19.26
CA GLY A 341 -1.65 11.45 20.08
C GLY A 341 -0.96 10.31 19.37
N ALA A 342 -1.12 10.18 18.05
CA ALA A 342 -0.43 9.16 17.25
C ALA A 342 1.08 9.16 17.52
N PRO A 343 1.71 7.97 17.66
CA PRO A 343 3.15 7.87 17.79
C PRO A 343 3.84 8.31 16.51
N SER A 344 5.11 8.69 16.63
CA SER A 344 6.02 8.89 15.51
C SER A 344 7.26 8.04 15.69
N ALA A 345 7.84 7.59 14.58
CA ALA A 345 9.09 6.84 14.55
C ALA A 345 10.13 7.61 13.71
N ASN A 346 11.40 7.51 14.12
CA ASN A 346 12.57 7.97 13.38
C ASN A 346 13.67 6.92 13.54
N ALA A 347 14.06 6.27 12.46
CA ALA A 347 15.04 5.20 12.45
C ALA A 347 16.49 5.70 12.50
N GLY A 348 16.69 7.02 12.50
CA GLY A 348 18.00 7.66 12.51
C GLY A 348 18.56 7.86 11.09
N VAL A 349 19.85 8.21 11.05
CA VAL A 349 20.53 8.51 9.78
C VAL A 349 21.15 7.25 9.16
N ASP A 350 21.29 7.25 7.85
CA ASP A 350 21.96 6.19 7.10
C ASP A 350 23.41 5.99 7.58
N GLN A 351 23.86 4.75 7.62
CA GLN A 351 25.14 4.38 8.20
C GLN A 351 26.00 3.54 7.23
N ILE A 352 27.31 3.68 7.36
CA ILE A 352 28.28 2.79 6.73
C ILE A 352 29.04 2.09 7.86
N VAL A 353 29.05 0.75 7.84
CA VAL A 353 29.55 -0.09 8.92
C VAL A 353 30.45 -1.20 8.39
N SER A 354 31.21 -1.86 9.26
CA SER A 354 31.98 -3.06 8.90
C SER A 354 31.17 -4.32 9.16
N VAL A 355 31.26 -5.28 8.24
CA VAL A 355 30.68 -6.62 8.41
C VAL A 355 31.18 -7.27 9.69
N GLY A 356 30.29 -7.92 10.43
CA GLY A 356 30.63 -8.64 11.69
C GLY A 356 30.84 -7.75 12.92
N VAL A 357 30.77 -6.41 12.77
CA VAL A 357 30.95 -5.47 13.89
C VAL A 357 29.59 -4.96 14.34
N PRO A 358 29.27 -5.00 15.66
CA PRO A 358 28.07 -4.41 16.18
C PRO A 358 28.02 -2.90 15.93
N VAL A 359 26.88 -2.41 15.47
CA VAL A 359 26.60 -0.98 15.25
C VAL A 359 25.37 -0.57 16.04
N ASN A 360 25.37 0.64 16.59
CA ASN A 360 24.21 1.18 17.30
C ASN A 360 23.17 1.70 16.33
N LEU A 361 21.93 1.29 16.54
CA LEU A 361 20.73 1.83 15.91
C LEU A 361 20.17 2.91 16.85
N ASN A 362 20.26 4.17 16.44
CA ASN A 362 19.83 5.32 17.24
C ASN A 362 18.42 5.75 16.84
N GLY A 363 17.46 4.87 17.05
CA GLY A 363 16.05 5.18 16.79
C GLY A 363 15.49 6.18 17.80
N LEU A 364 14.44 6.88 17.40
CA LEU A 364 13.64 7.75 18.27
C LEU A 364 12.16 7.46 18.04
N VAL A 365 11.41 7.29 19.13
CA VAL A 365 9.96 7.15 19.10
C VAL A 365 9.38 8.21 20.03
N SER A 366 8.45 9.01 19.51
CA SER A 366 7.72 10.03 20.29
C SER A 366 6.24 9.63 20.34
N TYR A 367 5.61 9.82 21.48
CA TYR A 367 4.19 9.53 21.70
C TYR A 367 3.63 10.38 22.85
N THR A 368 2.30 10.52 22.87
CA THR A 368 1.56 11.11 23.97
C THR A 368 0.45 10.16 24.39
N GLY A 369 0.42 9.75 25.65
CA GLY A 369 -0.57 8.78 26.16
C GLY A 369 -0.08 7.34 26.14
N ILE A 370 -0.59 6.50 25.27
CA ILE A 370 -0.27 5.07 25.25
C ILE A 370 1.15 4.84 24.76
N GLN A 371 1.95 4.12 25.56
CA GLN A 371 3.28 3.73 25.15
C GLN A 371 3.22 2.69 24.01
N PRO A 372 3.83 2.96 22.85
CA PRO A 372 3.79 2.04 21.73
C PRO A 372 4.76 0.87 21.91
N ASN A 373 4.40 -0.27 21.34
CA ASN A 373 5.30 -1.38 21.11
C ASN A 373 6.26 -1.00 19.98
N VAL A 374 7.55 -1.03 20.28
CA VAL A 374 8.61 -0.70 19.31
C VAL A 374 9.16 -1.99 18.69
N ARG A 375 9.48 -1.94 17.40
CA ARG A 375 10.15 -3.07 16.75
C ARG A 375 11.02 -2.66 15.59
N TRP A 376 12.27 -3.16 15.62
CA TRP A 376 13.16 -3.19 14.47
C TRP A 376 12.95 -4.48 13.67
N LYS A 377 12.96 -4.37 12.35
CA LYS A 377 12.98 -5.52 11.44
C LYS A 377 13.86 -5.26 10.23
N LEU A 378 14.41 -6.33 9.67
CA LEU A 378 15.01 -6.28 8.34
C LEU A 378 13.86 -6.14 7.31
N TYR A 379 13.89 -5.08 6.51
CA TYR A 379 12.99 -4.90 5.38
C TYR A 379 13.56 -5.53 4.11
N ALA A 380 14.82 -5.20 3.78
CA ALA A 380 15.51 -5.73 2.61
C ALA A 380 17.02 -5.75 2.85
N GLY A 381 17.74 -6.70 2.24
CA GLY A 381 19.19 -6.79 2.32
C GLY A 381 19.71 -8.12 1.80
N PRO A 382 21.05 -8.22 1.60
CA PRO A 382 21.67 -9.41 1.02
C PRO A 382 21.80 -10.59 1.99
N GLY A 383 21.51 -10.40 3.28
CA GLY A 383 21.65 -11.42 4.31
C GLY A 383 20.85 -11.13 5.56
N THR A 384 21.04 -11.90 6.61
CA THR A 384 20.34 -11.73 7.90
C THR A 384 20.98 -10.62 8.73
N VAL A 385 20.17 -10.03 9.61
CA VAL A 385 20.62 -9.04 10.61
C VAL A 385 20.34 -9.59 12.00
N ASN A 386 21.37 -9.59 12.86
CA ASN A 386 21.24 -9.97 14.25
C ASN A 386 21.07 -8.71 15.09
N PHE A 387 19.88 -8.47 15.61
CA PHE A 387 19.59 -7.37 16.53
C PHE A 387 19.96 -7.75 17.95
N GLY A 388 20.52 -6.81 18.72
CA GLY A 388 20.76 -6.99 20.15
C GLY A 388 19.46 -7.13 20.91
N ASP A 389 18.57 -6.16 20.75
CA ASP A 389 17.16 -6.23 21.16
C ASP A 389 16.29 -5.46 20.16
N ALA A 390 15.55 -6.20 19.35
CA ALA A 390 14.69 -5.62 18.32
C ALA A 390 13.47 -4.86 18.87
N THR A 391 13.21 -4.94 20.18
CA THR A 391 12.05 -4.29 20.83
C THR A 391 12.42 -2.97 21.52
N GLN A 392 13.68 -2.58 21.49
CA GLN A 392 14.15 -1.31 22.04
C GLN A 392 14.38 -0.28 20.94
N THR A 393 13.99 0.97 21.21
CA THR A 393 14.22 2.09 20.29
C THR A 393 15.70 2.26 19.95
N ASN A 394 16.54 2.27 20.99
CA ASN A 394 18.00 2.21 20.85
C ASN A 394 18.44 0.75 20.94
N SER A 395 18.92 0.20 19.86
CA SER A 395 19.35 -1.20 19.76
C SER A 395 20.74 -1.29 19.12
N SER A 396 21.22 -2.50 18.92
CA SER A 396 22.39 -2.77 18.10
C SER A 396 22.07 -3.76 17.00
N ALA A 397 22.87 -3.75 15.94
CA ALA A 397 22.73 -4.70 14.84
C ALA A 397 24.10 -5.20 14.38
N VAL A 398 24.17 -6.46 13.94
CA VAL A 398 25.34 -7.06 13.31
C VAL A 398 24.94 -7.57 11.92
N PHE A 399 25.70 -7.18 10.92
CA PHE A 399 25.50 -7.54 9.51
C PHE A 399 26.59 -8.54 9.10
N ASN A 400 26.18 -9.74 8.65
CA ASN A 400 27.13 -10.83 8.37
C ASN A 400 27.51 -10.93 6.88
N THR A 401 26.86 -10.18 6.01
CA THR A 401 27.10 -10.18 4.56
C THR A 401 27.32 -8.73 4.09
N PRO A 402 28.31 -8.46 3.22
CA PRO A 402 28.48 -7.13 2.64
C PRO A 402 27.27 -6.74 1.76
N GLY A 403 26.93 -5.45 1.77
CA GLY A 403 25.89 -4.88 0.93
C GLY A 403 25.03 -3.86 1.67
N THR A 404 23.98 -3.37 1.01
CA THR A 404 23.08 -2.38 1.58
C THR A 404 21.83 -3.07 2.14
N TYR A 405 21.53 -2.75 3.38
CA TYR A 405 20.36 -3.20 4.11
C TYR A 405 19.41 -2.03 4.33
N THR A 406 18.13 -2.29 4.27
CA THR A 406 17.08 -1.38 4.74
C THR A 406 16.48 -1.98 6.00
N LEU A 407 16.56 -1.26 7.11
CA LEU A 407 15.92 -1.63 8.37
C LEU A 407 14.70 -0.74 8.59
N LEU A 408 13.66 -1.30 9.16
CA LEU A 408 12.42 -0.61 9.47
C LEU A 408 12.23 -0.56 10.99
N LEU A 409 12.02 0.65 11.51
CA LEU A 409 11.56 0.89 12.88
C LEU A 409 10.06 1.09 12.86
N SER A 410 9.32 0.42 13.75
CA SER A 410 7.88 0.60 13.93
C SER A 410 7.54 0.96 15.37
N ALA A 411 6.46 1.75 15.53
CA ALA A 411 5.84 2.07 16.82
C ALA A 411 4.32 1.88 16.72
N ASP A 412 3.78 0.90 17.48
CA ASP A 412 2.38 0.47 17.46
C ASP A 412 1.78 0.62 18.87
N ASP A 413 0.87 1.56 19.05
CA ASP A 413 0.14 1.78 20.31
C ASP A 413 -1.21 1.05 20.37
N GLY A 414 -1.58 0.34 19.31
CA GLY A 414 -2.82 -0.44 19.22
C GLY A 414 -4.09 0.37 18.93
N VAL A 415 -3.98 1.69 18.76
CA VAL A 415 -5.10 2.61 18.48
C VAL A 415 -4.90 3.33 17.16
N HIS A 416 -3.72 3.91 16.96
CA HIS A 416 -3.36 4.67 15.76
C HIS A 416 -2.78 3.78 14.67
N ALA A 417 -2.65 4.33 13.48
CA ALA A 417 -1.86 3.69 12.44
C ALA A 417 -0.42 3.50 12.94
N VAL A 418 0.16 2.33 12.66
CA VAL A 418 1.53 2.04 13.05
C VAL A 418 2.46 3.06 12.42
N ALA A 419 3.24 3.76 13.23
CA ALA A 419 4.25 4.68 12.73
C ALA A 419 5.49 3.88 12.27
N TYR A 420 5.98 4.17 11.07
CA TYR A 420 7.15 3.55 10.49
C TYR A 420 8.19 4.58 10.06
N ASP A 421 9.45 4.22 10.16
CA ASP A 421 10.56 4.89 9.49
C ASP A 421 11.63 3.89 9.09
N ALA A 422 12.46 4.23 8.12
CA ALA A 422 13.46 3.34 7.56
C ALA A 422 14.87 3.98 7.61
N VAL A 423 15.87 3.14 7.81
CA VAL A 423 17.28 3.53 7.72
C VAL A 423 18.05 2.57 6.82
N LYS A 424 18.94 3.11 5.99
CA LYS A 424 19.86 2.32 5.16
C LYS A 424 21.19 2.13 5.86
N VAL A 425 21.63 0.88 5.93
CA VAL A 425 22.94 0.53 6.48
C VAL A 425 23.75 -0.18 5.40
N THR A 426 24.87 0.44 5.00
CA THR A 426 25.80 -0.18 4.05
C THR A 426 26.92 -0.89 4.80
N ALA A 427 26.85 -2.22 4.86
CA ALA A 427 27.87 -3.07 5.46
C ALA A 427 28.99 -3.33 4.44
N LYS A 428 30.20 -2.92 4.77
CA LYS A 428 31.38 -3.13 3.93
C LYS A 428 32.24 -4.22 4.51
N GLN A 429 32.82 -5.06 3.64
CA GLN A 429 33.86 -5.98 4.05
C GLN A 429 35.09 -5.19 4.52
N GLY A 430 35.49 -5.37 5.77
CA GLY A 430 36.68 -4.77 6.29
C GLY A 430 37.93 -5.23 5.52
N LEU A 431 38.92 -4.33 5.40
CA LEU A 431 40.23 -4.70 4.85
C LEU A 431 40.96 -5.67 5.80
N SER A 432 41.31 -6.85 5.29
CA SER A 432 42.19 -7.80 5.97
C SER A 432 43.46 -7.96 5.16
N VAL A 433 44.61 -7.63 5.76
CA VAL A 433 45.92 -7.62 5.10
C VAL A 433 46.74 -8.79 5.59
N GLN A 434 47.32 -9.55 4.66
CA GLN A 434 48.31 -10.57 4.91
C GLN A 434 49.67 -10.08 4.40
N ILE A 435 50.71 -10.40 5.12
CA ILE A 435 52.10 -10.09 4.78
C ILE A 435 52.93 -11.36 4.76
N ALA A 436 53.70 -11.54 3.72
CA ALA A 436 54.66 -12.61 3.59
C ALA A 436 56.01 -12.03 3.13
N CYS A 437 57.10 -12.43 3.80
CA CYS A 437 58.45 -11.98 3.48
C CYS A 437 59.24 -13.14 2.87
N SER A 438 59.97 -12.87 1.77
CA SER A 438 60.91 -13.80 1.17
C SER A 438 62.18 -13.04 0.79
N GLY A 439 63.22 -13.21 1.57
CA GLY A 439 64.44 -12.40 1.44
C GLY A 439 64.16 -10.91 1.64
N THR A 440 64.49 -10.10 0.65
CA THR A 440 64.23 -8.66 0.62
C THR A 440 62.87 -8.28 0.04
N ILE A 441 62.05 -9.27 -0.33
CA ILE A 441 60.73 -9.05 -0.96
C ILE A 441 59.66 -9.18 0.12
N VAL A 442 58.78 -8.17 0.19
CA VAL A 442 57.52 -8.17 0.98
C VAL A 442 56.37 -8.31 0.02
N ASN A 443 55.62 -9.38 0.15
CA ASN A 443 54.39 -9.59 -0.54
C ASN A 443 53.21 -9.23 0.39
N LEU A 444 52.44 -8.25 -0.01
CA LEU A 444 51.17 -7.87 0.64
C LEU A 444 50.02 -8.43 -0.19
N SER A 445 49.09 -9.06 0.46
CA SER A 445 47.81 -9.40 -0.12
C SER A 445 46.70 -8.98 0.83
N TRP A 446 45.56 -8.60 0.29
CA TRP A 446 44.43 -8.18 1.12
C TRP A 446 43.10 -8.61 0.52
N THR A 447 42.11 -8.69 1.38
CA THR A 447 40.72 -8.95 1.03
C THR A 447 39.87 -7.84 1.60
N GLY A 448 38.68 -7.58 1.00
CA GLY A 448 37.79 -6.51 1.39
C GLY A 448 38.19 -5.14 0.83
N GLY A 449 37.37 -4.13 1.10
CA GLY A 449 37.50 -2.80 0.51
C GLY A 449 37.16 -2.76 -0.99
N ALA A 450 37.34 -1.60 -1.62
CA ALA A 450 37.22 -1.39 -3.05
C ALA A 450 38.36 -0.54 -3.60
N PRO A 451 38.91 -0.84 -4.81
CA PRO A 451 39.96 -0.05 -5.40
C PRO A 451 39.51 1.39 -5.73
N PRO A 452 40.43 2.38 -5.80
CA PRO A 452 41.85 2.19 -5.67
C PRO A 452 42.31 2.05 -4.21
N PHE A 453 43.29 1.14 -3.99
CA PHE A 453 43.94 0.97 -2.69
C PHE A 453 45.23 1.77 -2.59
N VAL A 454 45.44 2.42 -1.46
CA VAL A 454 46.72 3.10 -1.15
C VAL A 454 47.50 2.26 -0.18
N VAL A 455 48.66 1.79 -0.62
CA VAL A 455 49.65 1.12 0.24
C VAL A 455 50.51 2.19 0.89
N GLU A 456 50.57 2.21 2.21
CA GLU A 456 51.36 3.15 2.98
C GLU A 456 52.40 2.40 3.82
N ARG A 457 53.51 3.04 4.02
CA ARG A 457 54.63 2.54 4.85
C ARG A 457 54.95 3.50 5.96
N SER A 458 55.30 2.97 7.15
CA SER A 458 55.90 3.69 8.23
C SER A 458 57.23 3.01 8.63
N GLN A 459 58.27 3.81 8.90
CA GLN A 459 59.57 3.32 9.33
C GLN A 459 59.70 3.49 10.84
N GLY A 460 60.25 2.47 11.50
CA GLY A 460 60.62 2.49 12.93
C GLY A 460 59.45 2.22 13.89
N SER A 461 58.37 3.01 13.84
CA SER A 461 57.16 2.82 14.63
C SER A 461 55.91 3.19 13.84
N PRO A 462 54.72 2.63 14.14
CA PRO A 462 53.48 3.05 13.53
C PRO A 462 53.15 4.53 13.86
N GLY A 463 53.02 5.41 12.86
CA GLY A 463 52.68 6.82 13.11
C GLY A 463 52.81 7.70 11.87
N ASN A 464 53.97 7.79 11.29
CA ASN A 464 54.21 8.57 10.07
C ASN A 464 53.99 7.71 8.84
N TRP A 465 52.77 7.68 8.34
CA TRP A 465 52.40 6.89 7.17
C TRP A 465 52.66 7.66 5.89
N ILE A 466 53.47 7.08 4.99
CA ILE A 466 53.82 7.66 3.71
C ILE A 466 53.22 6.78 2.62
N PRO A 467 52.35 7.32 1.72
CA PRO A 467 51.87 6.58 0.58
C PRO A 467 53.04 6.19 -0.33
N ILE A 468 53.13 4.92 -0.70
CA ILE A 468 54.22 4.39 -1.54
C ILE A 468 53.69 3.82 -2.86
N MET A 469 52.41 3.48 -2.92
CA MET A 469 51.79 2.90 -4.10
C MET A 469 50.27 3.10 -4.08
N THR A 470 49.69 3.36 -5.26
CA THR A 470 48.25 3.23 -5.47
C THR A 470 48.01 2.05 -6.39
N ASN A 471 47.13 1.14 -6.00
CA ASN A 471 46.91 -0.12 -6.70
C ASN A 471 45.44 -0.39 -6.94
N ALA A 472 45.12 -0.94 -8.12
CA ALA A 472 43.77 -1.39 -8.47
C ALA A 472 43.56 -2.89 -8.16
N THR A 473 44.60 -3.62 -7.81
CA THR A 473 44.59 -5.05 -7.47
C THR A 473 44.69 -5.28 -5.96
N TYR A 474 44.33 -6.48 -5.53
CA TYR A 474 44.35 -6.89 -4.11
C TYR A 474 45.69 -7.43 -3.61
N SER A 475 46.79 -7.04 -4.25
CA SER A 475 48.14 -7.43 -3.86
C SER A 475 49.15 -6.38 -4.26
N ALA A 476 50.26 -6.33 -3.55
CA ALA A 476 51.45 -5.54 -3.88
C ALA A 476 52.72 -6.28 -3.50
N GLN A 477 53.73 -6.12 -4.32
CA GLN A 477 55.09 -6.62 -4.04
C GLN A 477 55.99 -5.41 -3.84
N LEU A 478 56.72 -5.41 -2.74
CA LEU A 478 57.59 -4.33 -2.30
C LEU A 478 59.00 -4.86 -1.99
N PHE A 479 59.99 -4.03 -2.22
CA PHE A 479 61.37 -4.35 -1.79
C PHE A 479 61.67 -3.69 -0.45
N MET A 480 62.16 -4.47 0.49
CA MET A 480 62.66 -3.97 1.79
C MET A 480 64.05 -3.36 1.61
N THR A 481 64.17 -2.09 1.97
CA THR A 481 65.45 -1.38 1.99
C THR A 481 66.04 -1.27 3.41
N ASN A 482 65.27 -1.61 4.44
CA ASN A 482 65.63 -1.52 5.86
C ASN A 482 65.18 -2.79 6.61
N SER A 483 65.74 -3.01 7.78
CA SER A 483 65.53 -4.21 8.62
C SER A 483 64.09 -4.32 9.22
N ALA A 484 63.29 -3.23 9.23
CA ALA A 484 61.92 -3.22 9.75
C ALA A 484 61.06 -2.14 9.08
N GLY A 485 59.78 -2.41 8.96
CA GLY A 485 58.78 -1.47 8.46
C GLY A 485 57.35 -1.95 8.76
N PHE A 486 56.44 -1.01 8.86
CA PHE A 486 55.02 -1.26 9.02
C PHE A 486 54.28 -0.88 7.73
N PHE A 487 53.28 -1.64 7.38
CA PHE A 487 52.46 -1.39 6.20
C PHE A 487 50.99 -1.32 6.60
N ARG A 488 50.24 -0.46 5.94
CA ARG A 488 48.79 -0.46 5.97
C ARG A 488 48.19 -0.22 4.57
N ILE A 489 47.01 -0.71 4.39
CA ILE A 489 46.24 -0.50 3.17
C ILE A 489 45.02 0.39 3.51
N ARG A 490 44.78 1.38 2.67
CA ARG A 490 43.57 2.22 2.71
C ARG A 490 42.85 2.14 1.39
N ASN A 491 41.56 2.31 1.40
CA ASN A 491 40.66 2.52 0.24
C ASN A 491 39.78 3.74 0.46
#